data_6d85a28c65753531b087cc55d0b27ddc
#
_entry.id   6d85a28c65753531b087cc55d0b27ddc
#
_cell.length_a   1.000
_cell.length_b   1.000
_cell.length_c   1.000
_cell.angle_alpha   90.00
_cell.angle_beta   90.00
_cell.angle_gamma   90.00
#
_symmetry.space_group_name_H-M   'P 1'
#
loop_
_entity.id
_entity.type
_entity.pdbx_description
1 polymer ?
#
loop_
_entity_poly.entity_id
_entity_poly.type
_entity_poly.pdbx_seq_one_letter_code
_entity_poly.pdbx_strand_id
1 'polypeptide(L)'
;MANTYTQIYLHVVFAVEGRQSLITLEHNDELQKYITGIVTAQRHKLIAINNMPDHLHLLVGLRPDAMLSDLVRDVKAGSSKFINEKRWVMGRFSWQEGFGAFSYARSQLGAVIRYIQNQQKYHAKKSFRDEYLELLEKFGVEYDQKYIFKTDEN
;
A
#
# COMPACT_ATOMS: atom_id res chain seq x y z
N MET A 1 -11.83 3.00 24.89
CA MET A 1 -10.95 3.30 26.03
C MET A 1 -10.94 4.79 26.26
N ALA A 2 -11.52 5.21 27.39
CA ALA A 2 -11.87 6.61 27.63
C ALA A 2 -10.69 7.57 27.79
N ASN A 3 -9.45 7.11 28.04
CA ASN A 3 -8.29 7.94 28.34
C ASN A 3 -7.06 7.60 27.51
N THR A 4 -7.28 7.08 26.30
CA THR A 4 -6.19 6.72 25.39
C THR A 4 -6.10 7.74 24.27
N TYR A 5 -4.92 8.38 24.15
CA TYR A 5 -4.64 9.38 23.13
C TYR A 5 -3.43 8.94 22.35
N THR A 6 -3.60 8.57 21.09
CA THR A 6 -2.53 8.07 20.25
C THR A 6 -2.49 8.79 18.91
N GLN A 7 -1.28 8.84 18.35
CA GLN A 7 -1.03 9.36 17.03
C GLN A 7 -0.04 8.42 16.35
N ILE A 8 -0.54 7.51 15.51
CA ILE A 8 0.27 6.52 14.81
C ILE A 8 -0.04 6.63 13.32
N TYR A 9 0.83 7.29 12.57
CA TYR A 9 0.69 7.44 11.13
C TYR A 9 1.66 6.53 10.41
N LEU A 10 1.13 5.68 9.54
CA LEU A 10 1.92 4.72 8.79
C LEU A 10 1.62 4.84 7.30
N HIS A 11 2.70 4.93 6.52
CA HIS A 11 2.67 4.79 5.07
C HIS A 11 2.98 3.34 4.74
N VAL A 12 1.99 2.63 4.19
CA VAL A 12 2.08 1.22 3.85
C VAL A 12 2.17 1.09 2.34
N VAL A 13 3.10 0.25 1.88
CA VAL A 13 3.36 0.03 0.44
C VAL A 13 3.47 -1.45 0.18
N PHE A 14 2.79 -1.94 -0.84
CA PHE A 14 2.95 -3.31 -1.31
C PHE A 14 2.68 -3.43 -2.81
N ALA A 15 3.23 -4.47 -3.41
CA ALA A 15 3.23 -4.67 -4.85
C ALA A 15 2.33 -5.82 -5.28
N VAL A 16 1.91 -5.79 -6.54
CA VAL A 16 1.32 -6.94 -7.23
C VAL A 16 2.36 -8.05 -7.35
N GLU A 17 1.95 -9.30 -7.22
CA GLU A 17 2.85 -10.44 -7.35
C GLU A 17 3.60 -10.39 -8.69
N GLY A 18 4.91 -10.59 -8.64
CA GLY A 18 5.80 -10.46 -9.79
C GLY A 18 5.91 -9.03 -10.34
N ARG A 19 5.38 -8.03 -9.63
CA ARG A 19 5.32 -6.62 -10.06
C ARG A 19 4.67 -6.44 -11.43
N GLN A 20 3.70 -7.29 -11.73
CA GLN A 20 2.96 -7.18 -12.98
C GLN A 20 2.02 -5.97 -12.96
N SER A 21 1.94 -5.26 -14.08
CA SER A 21 1.07 -4.10 -14.24
C SER A 21 -0.35 -4.54 -14.58
N LEU A 22 -1.06 -5.04 -13.57
CA LEU A 22 -2.38 -5.65 -13.74
C LEU A 22 -3.56 -4.74 -13.41
N ILE A 23 -3.34 -3.68 -12.60
CA ILE A 23 -4.41 -2.78 -12.19
C ILE A 23 -4.49 -1.64 -13.21
N THR A 24 -5.49 -1.65 -14.05
CA THR A 24 -5.65 -0.62 -15.08
C THR A 24 -6.25 0.66 -14.49
N LEU A 25 -5.94 1.79 -15.10
CA LEU A 25 -6.35 3.11 -14.65
C LEU A 25 -7.88 3.21 -14.47
N GLU A 26 -8.65 2.59 -15.34
CA GLU A 26 -10.12 2.63 -15.28
C GLU A 26 -10.70 2.03 -14.01
N HIS A 27 -9.97 1.13 -13.34
CA HIS A 27 -10.42 0.45 -12.13
C HIS A 27 -9.90 1.08 -10.83
N ASN A 28 -9.03 2.10 -10.92
CA ASN A 28 -8.40 2.70 -9.75
C ASN A 28 -9.42 3.23 -8.73
N ASP A 29 -10.40 3.99 -9.19
CA ASP A 29 -11.37 4.62 -8.30
C ASP A 29 -12.19 3.58 -7.53
N GLU A 30 -12.67 2.56 -8.22
CA GLU A 30 -13.48 1.50 -7.61
C GLU A 30 -12.65 0.67 -6.61
N LEU A 31 -11.41 0.34 -6.96
CA LEU A 31 -10.49 -0.37 -6.07
C LEU A 31 -10.20 0.44 -4.82
N GLN A 32 -9.88 1.73 -4.98
CA GLN A 32 -9.55 2.60 -3.86
C GLN A 32 -10.73 2.78 -2.91
N LYS A 33 -11.93 2.89 -3.43
CA LYS A 33 -13.16 2.95 -2.61
C LYS A 33 -13.39 1.66 -1.84
N TYR A 34 -13.16 0.52 -2.46
CA TYR A 34 -13.33 -0.77 -1.83
C TYR A 34 -12.33 -0.94 -0.66
N ILE A 35 -11.07 -0.60 -0.89
CA ILE A 35 -10.03 -0.65 0.15
C ILE A 35 -10.34 0.34 1.28
N THR A 36 -10.79 1.54 0.96
CA THR A 36 -11.22 2.53 1.95
C THR A 36 -12.28 1.94 2.86
N GLY A 37 -13.25 1.21 2.31
CA GLY A 37 -14.27 0.52 3.08
C GLY A 37 -13.71 -0.50 4.06
N ILE A 38 -12.72 -1.28 3.66
CA ILE A 38 -12.06 -2.25 4.54
C ILE A 38 -11.36 -1.54 5.72
N VAL A 39 -10.59 -0.51 5.42
CA VAL A 39 -9.80 0.23 6.42
C VAL A 39 -10.72 0.91 7.44
N THR A 40 -11.77 1.58 6.96
CA THR A 40 -12.69 2.31 7.83
C THR A 40 -13.59 1.37 8.65
N ALA A 41 -13.97 0.23 8.10
CA ALA A 41 -14.75 -0.79 8.83
C ALA A 41 -13.97 -1.33 10.03
N GLN A 42 -12.65 -1.35 9.98
CA GLN A 42 -11.78 -1.75 11.10
C GLN A 42 -11.43 -0.57 12.01
N ARG A 43 -12.08 0.56 11.84
CA ARG A 43 -11.93 1.77 12.63
C ARG A 43 -10.54 2.40 12.61
N HIS A 44 -9.80 2.20 11.53
CA HIS A 44 -8.61 2.97 11.23
C HIS A 44 -9.01 4.22 10.44
N LYS A 45 -8.15 5.24 10.48
CA LYS A 45 -8.36 6.43 9.68
C LYS A 45 -7.57 6.29 8.37
N LEU A 46 -8.27 6.28 7.24
CA LEU A 46 -7.59 6.36 5.95
C LEU A 46 -7.38 7.83 5.60
N ILE A 47 -6.11 8.23 5.45
CA ILE A 47 -5.71 9.61 5.19
C ILE A 47 -5.49 9.84 3.70
N ALA A 48 -4.82 8.88 3.04
CA ALA A 48 -4.58 8.92 1.61
C ALA A 48 -4.43 7.51 1.05
N ILE A 49 -4.82 7.33 -0.20
CA ILE A 49 -4.66 6.11 -0.95
C ILE A 49 -4.40 6.45 -2.41
N ASN A 50 -3.48 5.74 -3.03
CA ASN A 50 -3.31 5.78 -4.48
C ASN A 50 -2.63 4.49 -4.93
N ASN A 51 -2.82 4.13 -6.18
CA ASN A 51 -2.17 2.96 -6.76
C ASN A 51 -1.68 3.25 -8.17
N MET A 52 -0.62 2.55 -8.52
CA MET A 52 -0.15 2.38 -9.88
C MET A 52 -0.56 0.99 -10.35
N PRO A 53 -0.36 0.63 -11.63
CA PRO A 53 -0.75 -0.69 -12.11
C PRO A 53 -0.10 -1.86 -11.37
N ASP A 54 1.06 -1.65 -10.74
CA ASP A 54 1.88 -2.71 -10.12
C ASP A 54 2.04 -2.58 -8.61
N HIS A 55 1.49 -1.54 -7.96
CA HIS A 55 1.64 -1.35 -6.51
C HIS A 55 0.62 -0.38 -5.93
N LEU A 56 0.54 -0.38 -4.59
CA LEU A 56 -0.41 0.43 -3.84
C LEU A 56 0.26 1.14 -2.68
N HIS A 57 -0.16 2.39 -2.44
CA HIS A 57 0.21 3.19 -1.28
C HIS A 57 -0.99 3.50 -0.42
N LEU A 58 -0.85 3.31 0.89
CA LEU A 58 -1.83 3.70 1.91
C LEU A 58 -1.16 4.58 2.93
N LEU A 59 -1.83 5.66 3.33
CA LEU A 59 -1.45 6.43 4.52
C LEU A 59 -2.58 6.32 5.53
N VAL A 60 -2.30 5.71 6.67
CA VAL A 60 -3.33 5.40 7.67
C VAL A 60 -2.96 5.93 9.03
N GLY A 61 -3.98 6.34 9.80
CA GLY A 61 -3.88 6.52 11.23
C GLY A 61 -4.30 5.22 11.89
N LEU A 62 -3.33 4.51 12.48
CA LEU A 62 -3.56 3.18 13.03
C LEU A 62 -4.20 3.27 14.41
N ARG A 63 -5.24 2.48 14.62
CA ARG A 63 -5.86 2.30 15.93
C ARG A 63 -4.86 1.66 16.91
N PRO A 64 -4.79 2.12 18.18
CA PRO A 64 -3.73 1.67 19.09
C PRO A 64 -3.83 0.20 19.54
N ASP A 65 -5.00 -0.41 19.40
CA ASP A 65 -5.26 -1.78 19.82
C ASP A 65 -5.29 -2.78 18.65
N ALA A 66 -4.69 -2.42 17.52
CA ALA A 66 -4.66 -3.25 16.32
C ALA A 66 -3.23 -3.56 15.89
N MET A 67 -3.07 -4.72 15.25
CA MET A 67 -1.80 -5.10 14.63
C MET A 67 -1.78 -4.63 13.17
N LEU A 68 -0.68 -3.99 12.78
CA LEU A 68 -0.47 -3.57 11.40
C LEU A 68 -0.57 -4.74 10.42
N SER A 69 0.03 -5.89 10.77
CA SER A 69 -0.01 -7.08 9.93
C SER A 69 -1.43 -7.59 9.65
N ASP A 70 -2.33 -7.45 10.62
CA ASP A 70 -3.73 -7.84 10.43
C ASP A 70 -4.44 -6.91 9.45
N LEU A 71 -4.20 -5.60 9.55
CA LEU A 71 -4.76 -4.63 8.61
C LEU A 71 -4.30 -4.91 7.19
N VAL A 72 -2.99 -5.11 6.98
CA VAL A 72 -2.43 -5.37 5.66
C VAL A 72 -2.96 -6.70 5.09
N ARG A 73 -3.02 -7.74 5.91
CA ARG A 73 -3.61 -9.03 5.52
C ARG A 73 -5.03 -8.85 5.00
N ASP A 74 -5.86 -8.13 5.74
CA ASP A 74 -7.28 -7.96 5.40
C ASP A 74 -7.47 -7.10 4.17
N VAL A 75 -6.65 -6.06 3.99
CA VAL A 75 -6.66 -5.24 2.77
C VAL A 75 -6.27 -6.09 1.57
N LYS A 76 -5.20 -6.87 1.67
CA LYS A 76 -4.75 -7.74 0.57
C LYS A 76 -5.78 -8.81 0.23
N ALA A 77 -6.27 -9.53 1.23
CA ALA A 77 -7.23 -10.62 1.01
C ALA A 77 -8.54 -10.09 0.42
N GLY A 78 -9.09 -9.02 0.98
CA GLY A 78 -10.35 -8.43 0.52
C GLY A 78 -10.23 -7.85 -0.88
N SER A 79 -9.16 -7.10 -1.16
CA SER A 79 -8.99 -6.47 -2.48
C SER A 79 -8.67 -7.47 -3.59
N SER A 80 -7.86 -8.50 -3.31
CA SER A 80 -7.60 -9.53 -4.33
C SER A 80 -8.85 -10.35 -4.65
N LYS A 81 -9.66 -10.69 -3.64
CA LYS A 81 -10.95 -11.33 -3.84
C LYS A 81 -11.87 -10.47 -4.72
N PHE A 82 -11.95 -9.17 -4.41
CA PHE A 82 -12.75 -8.21 -5.17
C PHE A 82 -12.31 -8.14 -6.64
N ILE A 83 -11.00 -8.00 -6.88
CA ILE A 83 -10.46 -7.94 -8.25
C ILE A 83 -10.76 -9.23 -9.02
N ASN A 84 -10.61 -10.39 -8.38
CA ASN A 84 -10.87 -11.68 -8.99
C ASN A 84 -12.37 -11.90 -9.28
N GLU A 85 -13.25 -11.48 -8.39
CA GLU A 85 -14.70 -11.55 -8.61
C GLU A 85 -15.16 -10.64 -9.76
N LYS A 86 -14.54 -9.47 -9.89
CA LYS A 86 -14.81 -8.53 -11.00
C LYS A 86 -14.18 -8.97 -12.32
N ARG A 87 -13.28 -9.95 -12.29
CA ARG A 87 -12.57 -10.45 -13.47
C ARG A 87 -11.84 -9.34 -14.24
N TRP A 88 -11.21 -8.44 -13.51
CA TRP A 88 -10.47 -7.33 -14.11
C TRP A 88 -9.19 -7.76 -14.81
N VAL A 89 -8.66 -8.92 -14.46
CA VAL A 89 -7.42 -9.45 -15.03
C VAL A 89 -7.65 -10.84 -15.62
N MET A 90 -6.81 -11.22 -16.58
CA MET A 90 -6.79 -12.60 -17.08
C MET A 90 -6.06 -13.47 -16.05
N GLY A 91 -6.70 -14.60 -15.70
CA GLY A 91 -6.19 -15.47 -14.67
C GLY A 91 -6.50 -14.94 -13.28
N ARG A 92 -5.64 -15.28 -12.31
CA ARG A 92 -5.84 -14.93 -10.91
C ARG A 92 -4.96 -13.76 -10.49
N PHE A 93 -5.55 -12.77 -9.87
CA PHE A 93 -4.82 -11.67 -9.24
C PHE A 93 -4.39 -12.04 -7.82
N SER A 94 -3.17 -11.69 -7.44
CA SER A 94 -2.69 -11.74 -6.06
C SER A 94 -1.66 -10.65 -5.80
N TRP A 95 -1.58 -10.22 -4.54
CA TRP A 95 -0.52 -9.32 -4.09
C TRP A 95 0.73 -10.12 -3.75
N GLN A 96 1.91 -9.51 -3.89
CA GLN A 96 3.16 -10.09 -3.45
C GLN A 96 3.14 -10.25 -1.93
N GLU A 97 3.79 -11.28 -1.40
CA GLU A 97 4.00 -11.43 0.04
C GLU A 97 4.83 -10.26 0.59
N GLY A 98 4.54 -9.86 1.81
CA GLY A 98 5.25 -8.77 2.46
C GLY A 98 4.71 -7.39 2.13
N PHE A 99 5.24 -6.40 2.81
CA PHE A 99 4.90 -4.99 2.63
C PHE A 99 5.97 -4.12 3.28
N GLY A 100 6.04 -2.86 2.88
CA GLY A 100 6.81 -1.85 3.58
C GLY A 100 5.88 -0.97 4.41
N ALA A 101 6.34 -0.55 5.58
CA ALA A 101 5.60 0.39 6.42
C ALA A 101 6.57 1.39 7.05
N PHE A 102 6.23 2.67 6.95
CA PHE A 102 7.10 3.76 7.39
C PHE A 102 6.27 4.74 8.21
N SER A 103 6.83 5.14 9.37
CA SER A 103 6.14 6.04 10.28
C SER A 103 6.51 7.50 10.01
N TYR A 104 5.54 8.39 10.24
CA TYR A 104 5.71 9.82 10.03
C TYR A 104 5.14 10.60 11.21
N ALA A 105 5.74 11.76 11.49
CA ALA A 105 5.16 12.73 12.39
C ALA A 105 4.02 13.49 11.70
N ARG A 106 3.10 14.03 12.49
CA ARG A 106 1.98 14.82 11.95
C ARG A 106 2.44 15.96 11.04
N SER A 107 3.54 16.61 11.37
CA SER A 107 4.10 17.70 10.57
C SER A 107 4.51 17.29 9.16
N GLN A 108 4.71 15.99 8.93
CA GLN A 108 5.12 15.44 7.63
C GLN A 108 3.94 15.00 6.75
N LEU A 109 2.73 14.91 7.32
CA LEU A 109 1.57 14.33 6.61
C LEU A 109 1.26 15.05 5.31
N GLY A 110 1.30 16.37 5.29
CA GLY A 110 1.01 17.12 4.07
C GLY A 110 1.93 16.73 2.91
N ALA A 111 3.21 16.58 3.17
CA ALA A 111 4.18 16.17 2.16
C ALA A 111 3.94 14.72 1.70
N VAL A 112 3.63 13.82 2.64
CA VAL A 112 3.36 12.41 2.32
C VAL A 112 2.07 12.27 1.50
N ILE A 113 1.03 13.00 1.86
CA ILE A 113 -0.22 13.01 1.09
C ILE A 113 0.03 13.43 -0.36
N ARG A 114 0.77 14.53 -0.56
CA ARG A 114 1.12 15.00 -1.91
C ARG A 114 1.94 13.95 -2.68
N TYR A 115 2.89 13.33 -2.02
CA TYR A 115 3.70 12.27 -2.62
C TYR A 115 2.82 11.10 -3.09
N ILE A 116 1.89 10.64 -2.27
CA ILE A 116 0.98 9.55 -2.61
C ILE A 116 0.04 9.96 -3.75
N GLN A 117 -0.51 11.15 -3.71
CA GLN A 117 -1.42 11.65 -4.74
C GLN A 117 -0.74 11.86 -6.08
N ASN A 118 0.56 12.12 -6.10
CA ASN A 118 1.33 12.41 -7.31
C ASN A 118 2.09 11.18 -7.87
N GLN A 119 1.67 9.98 -7.52
CA GLN A 119 2.34 8.74 -7.94
C GLN A 119 2.46 8.61 -9.46
N GLN A 120 1.44 9.01 -10.21
CA GLN A 120 1.46 8.94 -11.67
C GLN A 120 2.58 9.80 -12.27
N LYS A 121 2.80 10.99 -11.73
CA LYS A 121 3.90 11.88 -12.17
C LYS A 121 5.25 11.33 -11.72
N TYR A 122 5.33 10.83 -10.51
CA TYR A 122 6.54 10.27 -9.94
C TYR A 122 7.04 9.08 -10.77
N HIS A 123 6.15 8.15 -11.11
CA HIS A 123 6.49 6.95 -11.86
C HIS A 123 6.66 7.16 -13.37
N ALA A 124 6.39 8.35 -13.88
CA ALA A 124 6.82 8.70 -15.22
C ALA A 124 8.35 8.74 -15.35
N LYS A 125 9.07 8.90 -14.23
CA LYS A 125 10.54 9.05 -14.20
C LYS A 125 11.26 7.97 -13.39
N LYS A 126 10.56 7.19 -12.56
CA LYS A 126 11.17 6.25 -11.63
C LYS A 126 10.32 4.99 -11.47
N SER A 127 10.97 3.82 -11.48
CA SER A 127 10.29 2.54 -11.27
C SER A 127 9.89 2.34 -9.81
N PHE A 128 8.92 1.44 -9.57
CA PHE A 128 8.54 1.07 -8.22
C PHE A 128 9.70 0.44 -7.44
N ARG A 129 10.51 -0.36 -8.08
CA ARG A 129 11.69 -0.96 -7.44
C ARG A 129 12.61 0.12 -6.87
N ASP A 130 12.93 1.12 -7.65
CA ASP A 130 13.81 2.20 -7.22
C ASP A 130 13.18 3.01 -6.10
N GLU A 131 11.88 3.29 -6.19
CA GLU A 131 11.13 3.96 -5.13
C GLU A 131 11.18 3.19 -3.82
N TYR A 132 10.93 1.88 -3.87
CA TYR A 132 10.89 1.04 -2.69
C TYR A 132 12.25 0.95 -2.00
N LEU A 133 13.31 0.81 -2.79
CA LEU A 133 14.68 0.80 -2.27
C LEU A 133 15.04 2.14 -1.61
N GLU A 134 14.65 3.26 -2.21
CA GLU A 134 14.87 4.58 -1.62
C GLU A 134 14.15 4.74 -0.28
N LEU A 135 12.91 4.24 -0.18
CA LEU A 135 12.16 4.28 1.08
C LEU A 135 12.86 3.45 2.16
N LEU A 136 13.32 2.26 1.84
CA LEU A 136 14.02 1.40 2.79
C LEU A 136 15.31 2.06 3.28
N GLU A 137 16.08 2.66 2.39
CA GLU A 137 17.30 3.38 2.74
C GLU A 137 17.02 4.63 3.57
N LYS A 138 16.03 5.41 3.18
CA LYS A 138 15.64 6.64 3.87
C LYS A 138 15.27 6.37 5.34
N PHE A 139 14.57 5.27 5.61
CA PHE A 139 14.12 4.91 6.94
C PHE A 139 15.08 3.97 7.67
N GLY A 140 16.22 3.62 7.05
CA GLY A 140 17.23 2.76 7.67
C GLY A 140 16.74 1.35 7.95
N VAL A 141 15.82 0.84 7.15
CA VAL A 141 15.28 -0.52 7.30
C VAL A 141 16.24 -1.52 6.67
N GLU A 142 16.68 -2.51 7.44
CA GLU A 142 17.50 -3.60 6.90
C GLU A 142 16.68 -4.47 5.96
N TYR A 143 17.27 -4.85 4.84
CA TYR A 143 16.61 -5.69 3.85
C TYR A 143 17.61 -6.59 3.13
N ASP A 144 17.10 -7.71 2.61
CA ASP A 144 17.85 -8.59 1.71
C ASP A 144 17.29 -8.41 0.30
N GLN A 145 18.14 -8.00 -0.63
CA GLN A 145 17.74 -7.76 -2.02
C GLN A 145 17.10 -8.98 -2.69
N LYS A 146 17.46 -10.19 -2.25
CA LYS A 146 16.85 -11.42 -2.77
C LYS A 146 15.34 -11.51 -2.49
N TYR A 147 14.88 -10.91 -1.40
CA TYR A 147 13.52 -11.10 -0.89
C TYR A 147 12.63 -9.87 -1.01
N ILE A 148 13.17 -8.73 -1.48
CA ILE A 148 12.38 -7.51 -1.65
C ILE A 148 11.30 -7.73 -2.72
N PHE A 149 11.68 -8.37 -3.81
CA PHE A 149 10.78 -8.72 -4.89
C PHE A 149 11.03 -10.16 -5.28
N LYS A 150 9.96 -10.96 -5.29
CA LYS A 150 10.00 -12.22 -6.01
C LYS A 150 10.06 -11.85 -7.49
N THR A 151 11.23 -11.91 -8.05
CA THR A 151 11.38 -11.76 -9.49
C THR A 151 11.03 -13.08 -10.15
N ASP A 152 10.24 -13.02 -11.22
CA ASP A 152 10.08 -14.14 -12.15
C ASP A 152 11.37 -14.30 -12.96
N GLU A 153 12.52 -14.22 -12.29
CA GLU A 153 13.80 -14.51 -12.91
C GLU A 153 14.02 -16.00 -12.90
N ASN A 154 13.69 -16.55 -14.00
CA ASN A 154 14.28 -17.79 -14.45
C ASN A 154 14.91 -17.56 -15.82
#